data_587e2dcb548062c35737fd213d403faa
#
_entry.id   587e2dcb548062c35737fd213d403faa
#
_cell.length_a   1.000
_cell.length_b   1.000
_cell.length_c   1.000
_cell.angle_alpha   90.00
_cell.angle_beta   90.00
_cell.angle_gamma   90.00
#
_symmetry.space_group_name_H-M   'P 1'
#
loop_
_entity.id
_entity.type
_entity.pdbx_description
1 polymer ?
#
loop_
_entity_poly.entity_id
_entity_poly.type
_entity_poly.pdbx_seq_one_letter_code
_entity_poly.pdbx_strand_id
1 'polypeptide(L)'
;AMIVVVVPAILFPPKRVTPPAREPSSDTAAARAAPESLAVRTVETVPRQDPQRRDTAPAQSVTVSSPLYAFRFSTRGARLVGAELREYRSFAPGDSGLAELIPPESEFLSYRLVVGRDTVALAEWSFEPSSPALAVGPAGAELVWRAQRGPLAVQLTYTFRPDSYLFDVHGVVTGASGGG
;
A
#
# COMPACT_ATOMS: atom_id res chain seq x y z
N ALA A 1 13.17 -17.15 -3.85
CA ALA A 1 12.16 -17.78 -4.69
C ALA A 1 11.20 -16.69 -5.14
N MET A 2 11.20 -16.42 -6.42
CA MET A 2 10.37 -15.40 -7.05
C MET A 2 9.05 -16.09 -7.42
N ILE A 3 7.96 -15.74 -6.73
CA ILE A 3 6.63 -16.21 -7.11
C ILE A 3 6.04 -15.13 -8.02
N VAL A 4 6.01 -15.40 -9.32
CA VAL A 4 5.25 -14.63 -10.31
C VAL A 4 3.87 -15.22 -10.38
N VAL A 5 2.88 -14.55 -9.82
CA VAL A 5 1.47 -14.91 -10.01
C VAL A 5 1.01 -14.25 -11.30
N VAL A 6 0.90 -15.06 -12.36
CA VAL A 6 0.27 -14.65 -13.62
C VAL A 6 -1.24 -14.86 -13.48
N VAL A 7 -1.99 -13.77 -13.36
CA VAL A 7 -3.45 -13.80 -13.43
C VAL A 7 -3.84 -13.67 -14.91
N PRO A 8 -4.59 -14.60 -15.49
CA PRO A 8 -5.08 -14.46 -16.87
C PRO A 8 -6.13 -13.33 -16.94
N ALA A 9 -5.81 -12.29 -17.69
CA ALA A 9 -6.72 -11.21 -18.02
C ALA A 9 -7.84 -11.74 -18.92
N ILE A 10 -9.06 -11.81 -18.40
CA ILE A 10 -10.26 -12.05 -19.20
C ILE A 10 -10.60 -10.76 -19.93
N LEU A 11 -10.55 -10.87 -21.23
CA LEU A 11 -10.78 -9.82 -22.23
C LEU A 11 -12.25 -9.38 -22.23
N PHE A 12 -12.54 -8.19 -21.72
CA PHE A 12 -13.77 -7.48 -22.03
C PHE A 12 -13.42 -6.18 -22.78
N PRO A 13 -13.86 -6.00 -24.02
CA PRO A 13 -13.63 -4.75 -24.75
C PRO A 13 -14.55 -3.66 -24.20
N PRO A 14 -14.04 -2.43 -23.93
CA PRO A 14 -14.90 -1.33 -23.52
C PRO A 14 -15.71 -0.83 -24.70
N LYS A 15 -17.04 -0.77 -24.55
CA LYS A 15 -17.95 -0.06 -25.47
C LYS A 15 -17.61 1.41 -25.50
N ARG A 16 -17.22 1.89 -26.68
CA ARG A 16 -17.08 3.31 -26.95
C ARG A 16 -18.47 3.97 -26.96
N VAL A 17 -18.71 4.86 -26.01
CA VAL A 17 -19.84 5.78 -26.05
C VAL A 17 -19.33 7.07 -26.70
N THR A 18 -19.86 7.39 -27.87
CA THR A 18 -19.62 8.63 -28.61
C THR A 18 -20.45 9.74 -27.96
N PRO A 19 -19.88 10.88 -27.56
CA PRO A 19 -20.66 12.04 -27.15
C PRO A 19 -21.22 12.76 -28.38
N PRO A 20 -22.45 13.32 -28.34
CA PRO A 20 -23.00 14.10 -29.42
C PRO A 20 -22.34 15.49 -29.48
N ALA A 21 -22.06 15.92 -30.71
CA ALA A 21 -21.59 17.23 -31.03
C ALA A 21 -22.60 18.32 -30.60
N ARG A 22 -22.11 19.38 -29.95
CA ARG A 22 -22.83 20.64 -29.80
C ARG A 22 -22.12 21.72 -30.59
N GLU A 23 -22.85 22.30 -31.50
CA GLU A 23 -22.50 23.45 -32.30
C GLU A 23 -22.38 24.73 -31.47
N PRO A 24 -21.64 25.74 -31.95
CA PRO A 24 -21.37 26.96 -31.22
C PRO A 24 -22.49 28.00 -31.45
N SER A 25 -22.93 28.61 -30.36
CA SER A 25 -23.70 29.85 -30.47
C SER A 25 -22.86 31.01 -29.95
N SER A 26 -22.51 31.87 -30.88
CA SER A 26 -22.02 33.22 -30.62
C SER A 26 -23.14 34.03 -29.98
N ASP A 27 -22.91 34.80 -28.94
CA ASP A 27 -23.32 36.19 -28.95
C ASP A 27 -22.61 37.05 -27.88
N THR A 28 -22.34 38.21 -28.34
CA THR A 28 -21.60 39.37 -27.94
C THR A 28 -22.20 40.07 -26.70
N ALA A 29 -21.41 40.62 -25.85
CA ALA A 29 -21.34 42.03 -25.48
C ALA A 29 -21.03 42.34 -24.01
N ALA A 30 -19.98 43.08 -23.87
CA ALA A 30 -19.77 44.28 -23.07
C ALA A 30 -19.57 44.22 -21.55
N ALA A 31 -18.30 44.37 -21.23
CA ALA A 31 -17.73 45.40 -20.34
C ALA A 31 -18.27 45.60 -18.90
N ARG A 32 -17.43 45.37 -17.89
CA ARG A 32 -16.91 46.47 -17.07
C ARG A 32 -15.95 46.00 -15.94
N ALA A 33 -14.82 46.67 -15.96
CA ALA A 33 -13.69 46.80 -15.05
C ALA A 33 -13.86 46.46 -13.56
N ALA A 34 -12.90 45.65 -13.07
CA ALA A 34 -11.91 45.78 -11.96
C ALA A 34 -12.41 46.06 -10.53
N PRO A 35 -11.65 45.78 -9.43
CA PRO A 35 -10.23 45.49 -9.39
C PRO A 35 -9.83 44.24 -8.55
N GLU A 36 -8.65 43.81 -8.82
CA GLU A 36 -7.62 43.13 -8.01
C GLU A 36 -7.96 42.76 -6.57
N SER A 37 -7.92 41.45 -6.31
CA SER A 37 -7.40 40.96 -5.05
C SER A 37 -6.40 39.85 -5.38
N LEU A 38 -5.13 40.16 -5.28
CA LEU A 38 -4.00 39.26 -5.32
C LEU A 38 -4.07 38.32 -4.10
N ALA A 39 -4.84 37.27 -4.23
CA ALA A 39 -4.70 36.13 -3.33
C ALA A 39 -3.37 35.47 -3.68
N VAL A 40 -2.34 35.82 -2.94
CA VAL A 40 -1.08 35.06 -2.86
C VAL A 40 -1.47 33.63 -2.47
N ARG A 41 -1.55 32.75 -3.43
CA ARG A 41 -1.55 31.32 -3.17
C ARG A 41 -0.17 31.02 -2.61
N THR A 42 -0.13 30.88 -1.29
CA THR A 42 0.98 30.23 -0.61
C THR A 42 1.09 28.84 -1.21
N VAL A 43 2.07 28.66 -2.09
CA VAL A 43 2.46 27.34 -2.57
C VAL A 43 2.99 26.64 -1.33
N GLU A 44 2.18 25.78 -0.75
CA GLU A 44 2.60 24.88 0.30
C GLU A 44 3.74 24.05 -0.27
N THR A 45 4.95 24.39 0.11
CA THR A 45 6.16 23.72 -0.32
C THR A 45 6.10 22.31 0.26
N VAL A 46 5.67 21.35 -0.54
CA VAL A 46 5.81 19.93 -0.21
C VAL A 46 7.30 19.70 0.07
N PRO A 47 7.67 19.25 1.27
CA PRO A 47 9.06 18.99 1.60
C PRO A 47 9.62 17.99 0.60
N ARG A 48 10.62 18.40 -0.19
CA ARG A 48 11.40 17.47 -1.00
C ARG A 48 12.10 16.52 -0.03
N GLN A 49 11.58 15.30 0.07
CA GLN A 49 12.23 14.24 0.84
C GLN A 49 13.53 13.88 0.12
N ASP A 50 14.63 14.06 0.86
CA ASP A 50 15.98 13.69 0.42
C ASP A 50 16.04 12.19 0.17
N PRO A 51 16.44 11.72 -1.04
CA PRO A 51 16.45 10.29 -1.38
C PRO A 51 17.36 9.42 -0.51
N GLN A 52 18.25 10.02 0.29
CA GLN A 52 19.16 9.32 1.19
C GLN A 52 18.74 9.37 2.67
N ARG A 53 17.65 10.02 3.02
CA ARG A 53 17.20 10.06 4.40
C ARG A 53 16.76 8.66 4.81
N ARG A 54 17.59 7.99 5.63
CA ARG A 54 17.14 6.78 6.33
C ARG A 54 15.96 7.18 7.18
N ASP A 55 14.83 6.48 6.99
CA ASP A 55 13.67 6.67 7.83
C ASP A 55 14.04 6.28 9.26
N THR A 56 14.31 7.28 10.10
CA THR A 56 14.68 7.09 11.52
C THR A 56 13.45 6.97 12.41
N ALA A 57 12.25 7.11 11.83
CA ALA A 57 11.02 6.90 12.59
C ALA A 57 10.99 5.48 13.19
N PRO A 58 10.61 5.33 14.45
CA PRO A 58 10.48 4.01 15.06
C PRO A 58 9.41 3.22 14.31
N ALA A 59 9.70 1.93 14.07
CA ALA A 59 8.73 1.03 13.47
C ALA A 59 7.51 0.90 14.38
N GLN A 60 6.32 1.03 13.82
CA GLN A 60 5.07 0.82 14.51
C GLN A 60 4.50 -0.55 14.15
N SER A 61 3.70 -1.12 15.04
CA SER A 61 3.00 -2.37 14.81
C SER A 61 1.56 -2.11 14.36
N VAL A 62 1.13 -2.81 13.31
CA VAL A 62 -0.24 -2.82 12.80
C VAL A 62 -0.83 -4.21 13.00
N THR A 63 -1.99 -4.30 13.63
CA THR A 63 -2.63 -5.59 13.92
C THR A 63 -3.84 -5.81 13.01
N VAL A 64 -3.88 -6.98 12.37
CA VAL A 64 -5.03 -7.46 11.61
C VAL A 64 -5.60 -8.67 12.33
N SER A 65 -6.87 -8.60 12.74
CA SER A 65 -7.52 -9.65 13.52
C SER A 65 -8.76 -10.21 12.84
N SER A 66 -8.89 -11.53 12.90
CA SER A 66 -10.08 -12.29 12.47
C SER A 66 -10.47 -13.28 13.60
N PRO A 67 -11.57 -14.01 13.47
CA PRO A 67 -11.86 -15.13 14.35
C PRO A 67 -10.77 -16.21 14.39
N LEU A 68 -10.05 -16.43 13.27
CA LEU A 68 -9.07 -17.50 13.11
C LEU A 68 -7.65 -17.07 13.51
N TYR A 69 -7.28 -15.80 13.37
CA TYR A 69 -5.90 -15.34 13.53
C TYR A 69 -5.78 -13.91 14.05
N ALA A 70 -4.58 -13.58 14.53
CA ALA A 70 -4.12 -12.22 14.72
C ALA A 70 -2.74 -12.07 14.06
N PHE A 71 -2.69 -11.31 12.97
CA PHE A 71 -1.45 -10.99 12.29
C PHE A 71 -0.92 -9.62 12.74
N ARG A 72 0.38 -9.54 12.98
CA ARG A 72 1.07 -8.30 13.33
C ARG A 72 2.06 -7.94 12.22
N PHE A 73 1.94 -6.72 11.73
CA PHE A 73 2.81 -6.19 10.70
C PHE A 73 3.64 -5.02 11.25
N SER A 74 4.83 -4.84 10.71
CA SER A 74 5.66 -3.68 10.97
C SER A 74 5.47 -2.63 9.88
N THR A 75 5.39 -1.35 10.24
CA THR A 75 5.43 -0.24 9.27
C THR A 75 6.76 -0.19 8.51
N ARG A 76 7.83 -0.76 9.08
CA ARG A 76 9.11 -0.89 8.37
C ARG A 76 9.06 -2.08 7.43
N GLY A 77 9.06 -1.80 6.12
CA GLY A 77 9.02 -2.81 5.08
C GLY A 77 7.66 -3.47 4.86
N ALA A 78 6.60 -3.05 5.56
CA ALA A 78 5.27 -3.69 5.57
C ALA A 78 5.36 -5.21 5.85
N ARG A 79 6.29 -5.60 6.74
CA ARG A 79 6.65 -7.01 7.02
C ARG A 79 5.71 -7.64 8.03
N LEU A 80 5.47 -8.94 7.88
CA LEU A 80 4.77 -9.74 8.88
C LEU A 80 5.75 -10.13 9.99
N VAL A 81 5.47 -9.73 11.22
CA VAL A 81 6.33 -9.92 12.40
C VAL A 81 5.68 -10.75 13.49
N GLY A 82 4.44 -11.18 13.30
CA GLY A 82 3.74 -12.11 14.20
C GLY A 82 2.51 -12.68 13.53
N ALA A 83 2.22 -13.95 13.80
CA ALA A 83 1.05 -14.66 13.26
C ALA A 83 0.54 -15.67 14.31
N GLU A 84 -0.38 -15.19 15.14
CA GLU A 84 -1.05 -16.00 16.15
C GLU A 84 -2.26 -16.70 15.54
N LEU A 85 -2.37 -18.02 15.73
CA LEU A 85 -3.51 -18.83 15.30
C LEU A 85 -4.46 -19.09 16.48
N ARG A 86 -5.68 -18.58 16.40
CA ARG A 86 -6.62 -18.59 17.52
C ARG A 86 -7.27 -19.95 17.80
N GLU A 87 -7.29 -20.82 16.80
CA GLU A 87 -7.85 -22.18 16.93
C GLU A 87 -6.80 -23.24 17.29
N TYR A 88 -5.52 -22.85 17.34
CA TYR A 88 -4.42 -23.78 17.59
C TYR A 88 -3.68 -23.43 18.87
N ARG A 89 -3.31 -24.43 19.63
CA ARG A 89 -2.47 -24.31 20.80
C ARG A 89 -1.00 -24.49 20.45
N SER A 90 -0.15 -23.83 21.19
CA SER A 90 1.29 -24.03 21.11
C SER A 90 1.66 -25.46 21.52
N PHE A 91 2.57 -26.07 20.77
CA PHE A 91 3.19 -27.35 21.11
C PHE A 91 4.59 -27.16 21.71
N ALA A 92 5.03 -25.93 21.95
CA ALA A 92 6.32 -25.67 22.57
C ALA A 92 6.31 -26.11 24.01
N PRO A 93 7.36 -26.81 24.51
CA PRO A 93 7.44 -27.23 25.89
C PRO A 93 7.33 -26.05 26.85
N GLY A 94 6.38 -26.13 27.79
CA GLY A 94 6.14 -25.10 28.79
C GLY A 94 5.29 -23.91 28.33
N ASP A 95 4.86 -23.91 27.08
CA ASP A 95 3.93 -22.89 26.51
C ASP A 95 2.52 -23.49 26.47
N SER A 96 1.55 -22.82 27.11
CA SER A 96 0.13 -23.17 27.08
C SER A 96 -0.70 -22.17 26.26
N GLY A 97 -0.04 -21.23 25.58
CA GLY A 97 -0.65 -20.18 24.79
C GLY A 97 -1.24 -20.65 23.45
N LEU A 98 -1.57 -19.69 22.60
CA LEU A 98 -1.94 -19.92 21.23
C LEU A 98 -0.68 -20.16 20.37
N ALA A 99 -0.86 -20.83 19.23
CA ALA A 99 0.26 -21.10 18.34
C ALA A 99 0.70 -19.80 17.64
N GLU A 100 1.96 -19.38 17.87
CA GLU A 100 2.63 -18.30 17.14
C GLU A 100 3.51 -18.93 16.05
N LEU A 101 3.25 -18.59 14.78
CA LEU A 101 3.97 -19.16 13.65
C LEU A 101 5.28 -18.45 13.36
N ILE A 102 5.45 -17.22 13.83
CA ILE A 102 6.62 -16.39 13.54
C ILE A 102 7.46 -16.33 14.81
N PRO A 103 8.63 -16.98 14.85
CA PRO A 103 9.52 -16.88 15.98
C PRO A 103 9.92 -15.43 16.29
N PRO A 104 10.22 -15.10 17.55
CA PRO A 104 10.76 -13.79 17.90
C PRO A 104 11.93 -13.40 16.99
N GLU A 105 12.02 -12.13 16.63
CA GLU A 105 13.06 -11.57 15.77
C GLU A 105 13.07 -12.09 14.32
N SER A 106 12.11 -12.94 13.94
CA SER A 106 11.92 -13.38 12.56
C SER A 106 11.00 -12.43 11.81
N GLU A 107 11.18 -12.39 10.51
CA GLU A 107 10.43 -11.50 9.62
C GLU A 107 10.07 -12.22 8.33
N PHE A 108 8.83 -12.03 7.90
CA PHE A 108 8.33 -12.56 6.63
C PHE A 108 7.83 -11.41 5.73
N LEU A 109 7.70 -11.69 4.44
CA LEU A 109 7.29 -10.72 3.42
C LEU A 109 8.32 -9.59 3.22
N SER A 110 9.59 -9.96 3.08
CA SER A 110 10.63 -9.00 2.70
C SER A 110 10.61 -8.79 1.19
N TYR A 111 10.33 -7.57 0.75
CA TYR A 111 10.20 -7.22 -0.67
C TYR A 111 11.47 -6.59 -1.21
N ARG A 112 11.80 -6.93 -2.47
CA ARG A 112 12.84 -6.29 -3.26
C ARG A 112 12.27 -5.87 -4.60
N LEU A 113 12.55 -4.65 -5.00
CA LEU A 113 12.17 -4.11 -6.28
C LEU A 113 13.40 -4.08 -7.20
N VAL A 114 13.29 -4.65 -8.39
CA VAL A 114 14.32 -4.57 -9.43
C VAL A 114 13.87 -3.55 -10.46
N VAL A 115 14.64 -2.47 -10.60
CA VAL A 115 14.40 -1.39 -11.57
C VAL A 115 15.62 -1.30 -12.49
N GLY A 116 15.49 -1.78 -13.72
CA GLY A 116 16.61 -1.89 -14.63
C GLY A 116 17.70 -2.83 -14.09
N ARG A 117 18.86 -2.27 -13.72
CA ARG A 117 19.99 -3.02 -13.10
C ARG A 117 20.07 -2.86 -11.59
N ASP A 118 19.26 -2.00 -11.03
CA ASP A 118 19.31 -1.68 -9.60
C ASP A 118 18.30 -2.52 -8.82
N THR A 119 18.73 -2.94 -7.62
CA THR A 119 17.85 -3.64 -6.67
C THR A 119 17.63 -2.76 -5.44
N VAL A 120 16.37 -2.42 -5.18
CA VAL A 120 15.94 -1.64 -4.04
C VAL A 120 15.30 -2.54 -3.00
N ALA A 121 15.90 -2.62 -1.81
CA ALA A 121 15.31 -3.35 -0.68
C ALA A 121 14.24 -2.49 -0.02
N LEU A 122 12.99 -2.94 -0.04
CA LEU A 122 11.87 -2.23 0.59
C LEU A 122 11.82 -2.45 2.10
N ALA A 123 12.60 -3.39 2.64
CA ALA A 123 12.68 -3.69 4.07
C ALA A 123 13.05 -2.47 4.94
N GLU A 124 13.82 -1.53 4.38
CA GLU A 124 14.27 -0.31 5.06
C GLU A 124 13.34 0.90 4.82
N TRP A 125 12.24 0.70 4.11
CA TRP A 125 11.28 1.77 3.84
C TRP A 125 10.24 1.83 4.94
N SER A 126 9.85 3.04 5.32
CA SER A 126 8.70 3.27 6.18
C SER A 126 7.44 3.30 5.33
N PHE A 127 6.52 2.42 5.63
CA PHE A 127 5.21 2.37 4.97
C PHE A 127 4.15 2.98 5.87
N GLU A 128 3.28 3.77 5.28
CA GLU A 128 2.10 4.31 5.93
C GLU A 128 0.93 3.34 5.71
N PRO A 129 0.36 2.77 6.77
CA PRO A 129 -0.81 1.90 6.66
C PRO A 129 -2.09 2.70 6.53
N SER A 130 -3.08 2.17 5.84
CA SER A 130 -4.43 2.76 5.76
C SER A 130 -5.16 2.74 7.11
N SER A 131 -4.74 1.88 8.04
CA SER A 131 -5.26 1.79 9.40
C SER A 131 -4.21 1.22 10.34
N PRO A 132 -4.13 1.68 11.60
CA PRO A 132 -3.23 1.11 12.61
C PRO A 132 -3.72 -0.23 13.16
N ALA A 133 -4.99 -0.54 12.99
CA ALA A 133 -5.60 -1.81 13.36
C ALA A 133 -6.77 -2.11 12.41
N LEU A 134 -6.93 -3.39 12.06
CA LEU A 134 -7.95 -3.84 11.12
C LEU A 134 -8.66 -5.08 11.66
N ALA A 135 -9.98 -5.03 11.77
CA ALA A 135 -10.81 -6.19 12.04
C ALA A 135 -11.36 -6.75 10.72
N VAL A 136 -11.15 -8.04 10.50
CA VAL A 136 -11.63 -8.72 9.29
C VAL A 136 -13.07 -9.16 9.51
N GLY A 137 -13.99 -8.47 8.85
CA GLY A 137 -15.42 -8.78 8.88
C GLY A 137 -15.80 -9.91 7.91
N PRO A 138 -17.10 -10.28 7.85
CA PRO A 138 -17.61 -11.35 6.97
C PRO A 138 -17.32 -11.12 5.47
N ALA A 139 -17.21 -9.87 5.05
CA ALA A 139 -16.89 -9.51 3.66
C ALA A 139 -15.37 -9.52 3.37
N GLY A 140 -14.54 -9.85 4.35
CA GLY A 140 -13.10 -9.66 4.27
C GLY A 140 -12.68 -8.23 4.65
N ALA A 141 -11.41 -7.92 4.47
CA ALA A 141 -10.87 -6.58 4.72
C ALA A 141 -9.59 -6.37 3.92
N GLU A 142 -9.24 -5.11 3.66
CA GLU A 142 -8.01 -4.73 2.96
C GLU A 142 -7.18 -3.77 3.81
N LEU A 143 -5.87 -4.03 3.85
CA LEU A 143 -4.87 -3.14 4.43
C LEU A 143 -3.96 -2.64 3.32
N VAL A 144 -3.98 -1.33 3.13
CA VAL A 144 -3.17 -0.68 2.09
C VAL A 144 -1.97 -0.01 2.75
N TRP A 145 -0.79 -0.31 2.23
CA TRP A 145 0.48 0.27 2.62
C TRP A 145 1.00 1.19 1.53
N ARG A 146 1.44 2.37 1.88
CA ARG A 146 2.04 3.31 0.94
C ARG A 146 3.39 3.76 1.41
N ALA A 147 4.35 3.82 0.48
CA ALA A 147 5.67 4.39 0.73
C ALA A 147 6.15 5.11 -0.51
N GLN A 148 6.91 6.18 -0.30
CA GLN A 148 7.51 6.94 -1.38
C GLN A 148 8.95 7.30 -1.01
N ARG A 149 9.86 7.11 -1.97
CA ARG A 149 11.25 7.54 -1.83
C ARG A 149 11.76 8.09 -3.17
N GLY A 150 12.02 9.40 -3.20
CA GLY A 150 12.33 10.09 -4.45
C GLY A 150 11.18 9.97 -5.46
N PRO A 151 11.46 9.58 -6.71
CA PRO A 151 10.43 9.40 -7.74
C PRO A 151 9.63 8.11 -7.56
N LEU A 152 10.17 7.12 -6.82
CA LEU A 152 9.53 5.83 -6.65
C LEU A 152 8.44 5.89 -5.58
N ALA A 153 7.22 5.50 -5.96
CA ALA A 153 6.15 5.24 -5.02
C ALA A 153 5.71 3.78 -5.12
N VAL A 154 5.51 3.17 -3.95
CA VAL A 154 5.13 1.76 -3.80
C VAL A 154 3.83 1.70 -3.02
N GLN A 155 2.86 0.97 -3.53
CA GLN A 155 1.64 0.62 -2.82
C GLN A 155 1.54 -0.90 -2.76
N LEU A 156 1.31 -1.43 -1.55
CA LEU A 156 1.01 -2.84 -1.32
C LEU A 156 -0.40 -2.94 -0.75
N THR A 157 -1.22 -3.81 -1.30
CA THR A 157 -2.58 -4.09 -0.82
C THR A 157 -2.62 -5.54 -0.34
N TYR A 158 -2.96 -5.72 0.93
CA TYR A 158 -3.13 -7.02 1.56
C TYR A 158 -4.62 -7.28 1.74
N THR A 159 -5.13 -8.35 1.12
CA THR A 159 -6.55 -8.71 1.17
C THR A 159 -6.74 -9.93 2.06
N PHE A 160 -7.50 -9.77 3.12
CA PHE A 160 -7.76 -10.77 4.16
C PHE A 160 -9.16 -11.33 4.06
N ARG A 161 -9.31 -12.64 4.35
CA ARG A 161 -10.59 -13.32 4.43
C ARG A 161 -10.81 -13.84 5.86
N PRO A 162 -12.06 -13.82 6.37
CA PRO A 162 -12.33 -14.23 7.74
C PRO A 162 -12.20 -15.74 7.97
N ASP A 163 -12.34 -16.53 6.91
CA ASP A 163 -12.39 -18.00 6.89
C ASP A 163 -11.12 -18.66 6.33
N SER A 164 -10.05 -17.90 6.17
CA SER A 164 -8.79 -18.38 5.59
C SER A 164 -7.59 -17.83 6.34
N TYR A 165 -6.61 -18.67 6.60
CA TYR A 165 -5.28 -18.27 7.11
C TYR A 165 -4.37 -17.66 6.05
N LEU A 166 -4.81 -17.68 4.79
CA LEU A 166 -4.08 -17.07 3.67
C LEU A 166 -4.63 -15.69 3.39
N PHE A 167 -3.76 -14.81 2.97
CA PHE A 167 -4.11 -13.50 2.44
C PHE A 167 -3.37 -13.23 1.13
N ASP A 168 -3.98 -12.43 0.28
CA ASP A 168 -3.40 -12.06 -1.01
C ASP A 168 -2.60 -10.76 -0.87
N VAL A 169 -1.52 -10.65 -1.63
CA VAL A 169 -0.69 -9.44 -1.70
C VAL A 169 -0.63 -8.95 -3.14
N HIS A 170 -1.04 -7.71 -3.35
CA HIS A 170 -0.94 -7.02 -4.62
C HIS A 170 -0.04 -5.78 -4.47
N GLY A 171 0.96 -5.64 -5.36
CA GLY A 171 1.90 -4.52 -5.34
C GLY A 171 1.79 -3.66 -6.60
N VAL A 172 1.79 -2.34 -6.44
CA VAL A 172 1.89 -1.36 -7.53
C VAL A 172 3.09 -0.47 -7.28
N VAL A 173 3.90 -0.29 -8.31
CA VAL A 173 5.08 0.58 -8.28
C VAL A 173 4.93 1.63 -9.37
N THR A 174 5.13 2.90 -9.01
CA THR A 174 5.09 4.03 -9.95
C THR A 174 6.38 4.85 -9.85
N GLY A 175 6.69 5.63 -10.89
CA GLY A 175 7.90 6.45 -10.93
C GLY A 175 9.18 5.70 -11.27
N ALA A 176 9.10 4.40 -11.57
CA ALA A 176 10.20 3.61 -12.10
C ALA A 176 10.38 3.94 -13.60
N SER A 177 10.87 5.15 -13.92
CA SER A 177 11.26 5.47 -15.29
C SER A 177 12.52 4.66 -15.59
N GLY A 178 12.38 3.61 -16.40
CA GLY A 178 13.52 2.94 -16.98
C GLY A 178 14.26 3.96 -17.86
N GLY A 179 15.44 4.37 -17.42
CA GLY A 179 16.35 5.10 -18.27
C GLY A 179 16.68 4.21 -19.49
N GLY A 180 16.30 4.68 -20.69
CA GLY A 180 16.70 4.11 -21.94
C GLY A 180 18.18 4.35 -22.21
#